data_52a067e26b273844dae0859b2e25d145
#
_entry.id   52a067e26b273844dae0859b2e25d145
#
_cell.length_a   1.000
_cell.length_b   1.000
_cell.length_c   1.000
_cell.angle_alpha   90.00
_cell.angle_beta   90.00
_cell.angle_gamma   90.00
#
_symmetry.space_group_name_H-M   'P 1'
#
loop_
_entity.id
_entity.type
_entity.pdbx_description
1 polymer ?
#
loop_
_entity_poly.entity_id
_entity_poly.type
_entity_poly.pdbx_seq_one_letter_code
_entity_poly.pdbx_strand_id
1 'polypeptide(L)'
;MNNTLISAMVLMVIVILILVAILLIIKAAITPKGKVKIDINDGKKVLEATPGGNLMGTLAEGGIFLPSACGGKANCGQCKIIVEDGGGEILPTEVGFFNRKQIKEGWRLGCQVKVKDNLKVRMDESALSVKKLECEVISNENVATFIKEFTVRLPEGEHIDFKSGEYIQIDIPEYEADFSDMGVADIYKGDWEKYGITSLKFKNTVPTIRAYSMASYPAEKDVIKL
;
A
#
# COMPACT_ATOMS: atom_id res chain seq x y z
N MET A 1 -35.56 28.99 -32.02
CA MET A 1 -35.29 28.34 -30.70
C MET A 1 -34.16 27.31 -30.76
N ASN A 2 -34.06 26.48 -31.79
CA ASN A 2 -33.00 25.46 -31.91
C ASN A 2 -31.57 26.03 -32.06
N ASN A 3 -31.41 27.14 -32.84
CA ASN A 3 -30.08 27.71 -33.10
C ASN A 3 -29.42 28.30 -31.81
N THR A 4 -30.21 28.91 -30.93
CA THR A 4 -29.71 29.47 -29.66
C THR A 4 -29.30 28.38 -28.69
N LEU A 5 -30.03 27.25 -28.65
CA LEU A 5 -29.67 26.08 -27.84
C LEU A 5 -28.38 25.44 -28.36
N ILE A 6 -28.26 25.27 -29.68
CA ILE A 6 -27.05 24.72 -30.30
C ILE A 6 -25.86 25.63 -30.03
N SER A 7 -26.01 26.95 -30.20
CA SER A 7 -24.92 27.90 -29.90
C SER A 7 -24.50 27.87 -28.43
N ALA A 8 -25.45 27.76 -27.51
CA ALA A 8 -25.17 27.66 -26.07
C ALA A 8 -24.41 26.36 -25.73
N MET A 9 -24.83 25.24 -26.34
CA MET A 9 -24.12 23.95 -26.15
C MET A 9 -22.69 23.99 -26.70
N VAL A 10 -22.50 24.54 -27.89
CA VAL A 10 -21.16 24.70 -28.49
C VAL A 10 -20.28 25.60 -27.65
N LEU A 11 -20.80 26.73 -27.16
CA LEU A 11 -20.05 27.61 -26.27
C LEU A 11 -19.66 26.91 -25.00
N MET A 12 -20.56 26.14 -24.36
CA MET A 12 -20.27 25.36 -23.15
C MET A 12 -19.14 24.33 -23.38
N VAL A 13 -19.18 23.61 -24.51
CA VAL A 13 -18.13 22.63 -24.86
C VAL A 13 -16.80 23.35 -25.06
N ILE A 14 -16.78 24.49 -25.78
CA ILE A 14 -15.54 25.27 -25.97
C ILE A 14 -14.95 25.71 -24.61
N VAL A 15 -15.77 26.24 -23.72
CA VAL A 15 -15.31 26.65 -22.36
C VAL A 15 -14.73 25.47 -21.60
N ILE A 16 -15.39 24.31 -21.61
CA ILE A 16 -14.88 23.10 -20.93
C ILE A 16 -13.54 22.67 -21.53
N LEU A 17 -13.42 22.65 -22.87
CA LEU A 17 -12.15 22.27 -23.52
C LEU A 17 -11.01 23.23 -23.17
N ILE A 18 -11.28 24.54 -23.12
CA ILE A 18 -10.29 25.54 -22.71
C ILE A 18 -9.86 25.30 -21.26
N LEU A 19 -10.80 25.05 -20.33
CA LEU A 19 -10.48 24.77 -18.94
C LEU A 19 -9.67 23.49 -18.78
N VAL A 20 -10.03 22.42 -19.51
CA VAL A 20 -9.26 21.18 -19.52
C VAL A 20 -7.85 21.40 -20.07
N ALA A 21 -7.71 22.14 -21.16
CA ALA A 21 -6.40 22.47 -21.73
C ALA A 21 -5.53 23.25 -20.75
N ILE A 22 -6.08 24.25 -20.08
CA ILE A 22 -5.39 25.03 -19.03
C ILE A 22 -4.95 24.11 -17.89
N LEU A 23 -5.82 23.23 -17.40
CA LEU A 23 -5.48 22.27 -16.34
C LEU A 23 -4.35 21.32 -16.76
N LEU A 24 -4.39 20.82 -18.01
CA LEU A 24 -3.33 19.94 -18.52
C LEU A 24 -2.00 20.67 -18.67
N ILE A 25 -1.98 21.93 -19.11
CA ILE A 25 -0.78 22.76 -19.21
C ILE A 25 -0.20 23.02 -17.82
N ILE A 26 -1.04 23.41 -16.85
CA ILE A 26 -0.63 23.64 -15.47
C ILE A 26 -0.07 22.35 -14.89
N LYS A 27 -0.76 21.22 -15.06
CA LYS A 27 -0.28 19.91 -14.60
C LYS A 27 1.10 19.57 -15.20
N ALA A 28 1.28 19.75 -16.50
CA ALA A 28 2.55 19.48 -17.19
C ALA A 28 3.68 20.41 -16.73
N ALA A 29 3.37 21.64 -16.37
CA ALA A 29 4.34 22.62 -15.89
C ALA A 29 4.76 22.38 -14.43
N ILE A 30 3.82 21.91 -13.58
CA ILE A 30 4.06 21.67 -12.15
C ILE A 30 4.62 20.26 -11.88
N THR A 31 4.36 19.29 -12.78
CA THR A 31 4.88 17.93 -12.61
C THR A 31 6.40 17.94 -12.74
N PRO A 32 7.14 17.55 -11.69
CA PRO A 32 8.60 17.49 -11.75
C PRO A 32 9.03 16.53 -12.87
N LYS A 33 10.01 16.95 -13.66
CA LYS A 33 10.58 16.15 -14.75
C LYS A 33 11.96 15.66 -14.31
N GLY A 34 12.23 14.39 -14.56
CA GLY A 34 13.52 13.78 -14.25
C GLY A 34 13.44 12.78 -13.11
N LYS A 35 14.60 12.29 -12.67
CA LYS A 35 14.73 11.40 -11.52
C LYS A 35 15.07 12.23 -10.29
N VAL A 36 14.53 11.81 -9.16
CA VAL A 36 14.86 12.34 -7.83
C VAL A 36 15.68 11.30 -7.07
N LYS A 37 16.52 11.77 -6.16
CA LYS A 37 17.33 10.92 -5.29
C LYS A 37 16.73 10.91 -3.89
N ILE A 38 16.62 9.73 -3.32
CA ILE A 38 16.24 9.52 -1.93
C ILE A 38 17.48 9.00 -1.20
N ASP A 39 18.07 9.85 -0.40
CA ASP A 39 19.21 9.51 0.47
C ASP A 39 18.70 8.94 1.78
N ILE A 40 19.14 7.74 2.11
CA ILE A 40 18.70 7.00 3.28
C ILE A 40 19.85 6.79 4.24
N ASN A 41 19.67 7.25 5.48
CA ASN A 41 20.63 7.10 6.57
C ASN A 41 22.03 7.62 6.20
N ASP A 42 22.11 8.88 5.72
CA ASP A 42 23.36 9.58 5.37
C ASP A 42 24.21 8.82 4.33
N GLY A 43 23.58 8.40 3.24
CA GLY A 43 24.25 7.76 2.12
C GLY A 43 24.45 6.25 2.27
N LYS A 44 23.92 5.59 3.33
CA LYS A 44 23.96 4.12 3.43
C LYS A 44 23.26 3.44 2.26
N LYS A 45 22.17 4.02 1.78
CA LYS A 45 21.50 3.61 0.55
C LYS A 45 20.92 4.84 -0.16
N VAL A 46 21.11 4.90 -1.48
CA VAL A 46 20.56 5.96 -2.32
C VAL A 46 19.67 5.32 -3.37
N LEU A 47 18.42 5.76 -3.46
CA LEU A 47 17.48 5.32 -4.48
C LEU A 47 17.26 6.44 -5.50
N GLU A 48 17.21 6.07 -6.78
CA GLU A 48 16.71 6.95 -7.83
C GLU A 48 15.28 6.59 -8.16
N ALA A 49 14.39 7.57 -8.12
CA ALA A 49 12.96 7.35 -8.32
C ALA A 49 12.36 8.38 -9.27
N THR A 50 11.23 8.03 -9.85
CA THR A 50 10.40 8.97 -10.61
C THR A 50 9.51 9.73 -9.64
N PRO A 51 9.46 11.07 -9.71
CA PRO A 51 8.62 11.86 -8.84
C PRO A 51 7.11 11.61 -9.12
N GLY A 52 6.28 11.83 -8.11
CA GLY A 52 4.81 11.74 -8.22
C GLY A 52 4.15 10.76 -7.29
N GLY A 53 4.85 9.71 -6.85
CA GLY A 53 4.39 8.74 -5.86
C GLY A 53 4.43 9.25 -4.42
N ASN A 54 4.06 8.39 -3.46
CA ASN A 54 4.36 8.61 -2.05
C ASN A 54 5.67 7.89 -1.67
N LEU A 55 6.30 8.37 -0.60
CA LEU A 55 7.61 7.86 -0.17
C LEU A 55 7.58 6.37 0.16
N MET A 56 6.51 5.88 0.82
CA MET A 56 6.39 4.46 1.17
C MET A 56 6.37 3.57 -0.09
N GLY A 57 5.58 3.91 -1.11
CA GLY A 57 5.53 3.17 -2.37
C GLY A 57 6.85 3.24 -3.13
N THR A 58 7.45 4.42 -3.19
CA THR A 58 8.74 4.62 -3.86
C THR A 58 9.88 3.84 -3.18
N LEU A 59 9.89 3.77 -1.84
CA LEU A 59 10.84 2.93 -1.10
C LEU A 59 10.61 1.44 -1.38
N ALA A 60 9.34 1.01 -1.45
CA ALA A 60 8.98 -0.38 -1.76
C ALA A 60 9.44 -0.79 -3.17
N GLU A 61 9.31 0.08 -4.17
CA GLU A 61 9.86 -0.14 -5.51
C GLU A 61 11.40 -0.31 -5.48
N GLY A 62 12.07 0.36 -4.55
CA GLY A 62 13.51 0.22 -4.29
C GLY A 62 13.89 -0.94 -3.36
N GLY A 63 12.92 -1.82 -3.01
CA GLY A 63 13.16 -2.98 -2.14
C GLY A 63 13.29 -2.62 -0.65
N ILE A 64 12.75 -1.49 -0.20
CA ILE A 64 12.73 -1.07 1.20
C ILE A 64 11.27 -1.00 1.66
N PHE A 65 10.89 -1.83 2.62
CA PHE A 65 9.52 -1.98 3.04
C PHE A 65 9.28 -1.36 4.40
N LEU A 66 8.48 -0.28 4.44
CA LEU A 66 8.04 0.32 5.71
C LEU A 66 6.86 -0.48 6.30
N PRO A 67 6.80 -0.64 7.63
CA PRO A 67 5.67 -1.27 8.28
C PRO A 67 4.36 -0.54 7.95
N SER A 68 3.31 -1.26 7.57
CA SER A 68 2.03 -0.64 7.23
C SER A 68 0.87 -1.61 7.35
N ALA A 69 0.19 -1.64 8.49
CA ALA A 69 -1.00 -2.48 8.67
C ALA A 69 -2.21 -1.99 7.84
N CYS A 70 -2.27 -0.69 7.50
CA CYS A 70 -3.40 -0.13 6.74
C CYS A 70 -3.17 -0.08 5.21
N GLY A 71 -2.01 -0.54 4.72
CA GLY A 71 -1.67 -0.47 3.30
C GLY A 71 -1.55 0.97 2.77
N GLY A 72 -1.00 1.89 3.57
CA GLY A 72 -0.73 3.26 3.12
C GLY A 72 -1.89 4.26 3.24
N LYS A 73 -2.94 3.93 4.00
CA LYS A 73 -4.15 4.77 4.16
C LYS A 73 -4.07 5.80 5.31
N ALA A 74 -2.89 6.01 5.91
CA ALA A 74 -2.66 6.90 7.05
C ALA A 74 -3.50 6.61 8.30
N ASN A 75 -3.96 5.38 8.50
CA ASN A 75 -4.84 5.03 9.62
C ASN A 75 -4.12 4.30 10.76
N CYS A 76 -2.99 3.62 10.49
CA CYS A 76 -2.29 2.82 11.52
C CYS A 76 -1.11 3.53 12.15
N GLY A 77 -0.55 4.56 11.51
CA GLY A 77 0.61 5.29 12.01
C GLY A 77 1.92 4.49 12.07
N GLN A 78 2.02 3.34 11.39
CA GLN A 78 3.20 2.47 11.51
C GLN A 78 4.34 2.84 10.55
N CYS A 79 4.04 3.43 9.39
CA CYS A 79 5.04 3.81 8.38
C CYS A 79 5.82 5.08 8.77
N LYS A 80 6.22 5.17 10.05
CA LYS A 80 6.97 6.30 10.59
C LYS A 80 8.39 6.34 10.04
N ILE A 81 8.80 7.51 9.63
CA ILE A 81 10.13 7.79 9.10
C ILE A 81 10.51 9.23 9.43
N ILE A 82 11.77 9.52 9.63
CA ILE A 82 12.25 10.89 9.78
C ILE A 82 12.60 11.42 8.39
N VAL A 83 12.00 12.52 8.00
CA VAL A 83 12.34 13.22 6.75
C VAL A 83 13.11 14.48 7.12
N GLU A 84 14.40 14.46 6.84
CA GLU A 84 15.32 15.54 7.18
C GLU A 84 15.25 16.69 6.16
N ASP A 85 15.02 16.34 4.88
CA ASP A 85 14.90 17.31 3.81
C ASP A 85 13.97 16.83 2.68
N GLY A 86 13.36 17.77 1.97
CA GLY A 86 12.54 17.52 0.79
C GLY A 86 11.10 17.06 1.04
N GLY A 87 10.71 16.76 2.29
CA GLY A 87 9.39 16.17 2.63
C GLY A 87 8.22 17.15 2.67
N GLY A 88 8.47 18.44 2.56
CA GLY A 88 7.45 19.47 2.75
C GLY A 88 6.91 19.52 4.18
N GLU A 89 5.83 20.27 4.39
CA GLU A 89 5.21 20.42 5.71
C GLU A 89 4.40 19.18 6.13
N ILE A 90 4.27 18.98 7.45
CA ILE A 90 3.44 17.91 8.00
C ILE A 90 1.97 18.15 7.67
N LEU A 91 1.29 17.11 7.22
CA LEU A 91 -0.13 17.19 6.86
C LEU A 91 -1.03 17.05 8.10
N PRO A 92 -2.21 17.67 8.12
CA PRO A 92 -3.18 17.50 9.20
C PRO A 92 -3.52 16.04 9.51
N THR A 93 -3.48 15.17 8.50
CA THR A 93 -3.72 13.73 8.62
C THR A 93 -2.62 12.98 9.38
N GLU A 94 -1.44 13.59 9.53
CA GLU A 94 -0.29 13.00 10.21
C GLU A 94 -0.13 13.48 11.66
N VAL A 95 -0.61 14.68 11.96
CA VAL A 95 -0.36 15.35 13.24
C VAL A 95 -0.78 14.50 14.44
N GLY A 96 -1.89 13.75 14.32
CA GLY A 96 -2.41 12.90 15.39
C GLY A 96 -1.51 11.72 15.78
N PHE A 97 -0.50 11.38 14.96
CA PHE A 97 0.41 10.26 15.19
C PHE A 97 1.73 10.65 15.85
N PHE A 98 1.98 11.96 16.03
CA PHE A 98 3.25 12.48 16.50
C PHE A 98 3.07 13.50 17.62
N ASN A 99 3.97 13.46 18.58
CA ASN A 99 4.06 14.51 19.58
C ASN A 99 4.85 15.72 19.04
N ARG A 100 4.82 16.84 19.76
CA ARG A 100 5.48 18.11 19.34
C ARG A 100 6.99 17.95 19.13
N LYS A 101 7.66 17.07 19.88
CA LYS A 101 9.09 16.80 19.74
C LYS A 101 9.36 16.06 18.43
N GLN A 102 8.60 15.01 18.17
CA GLN A 102 8.71 14.23 16.92
C GLN A 102 8.46 15.09 15.68
N ILE A 103 7.45 15.98 15.72
CA ILE A 103 7.19 16.90 14.60
C ILE A 103 8.41 17.80 14.33
N LYS A 104 9.06 18.31 15.37
CA LYS A 104 10.29 19.12 15.22
C LYS A 104 11.48 18.32 14.73
N GLU A 105 11.55 17.04 15.04
CA GLU A 105 12.57 16.10 14.58
C GLU A 105 12.34 15.63 13.13
N GLY A 106 11.26 16.06 12.48
CA GLY A 106 10.95 15.69 11.10
C GLY A 106 10.26 14.34 10.93
N TRP A 107 9.63 13.81 11.99
CA TRP A 107 8.86 12.57 11.86
C TRP A 107 7.64 12.75 10.95
N ARG A 108 7.48 11.83 10.01
CA ARG A 108 6.41 11.82 9.03
C ARG A 108 5.84 10.39 8.85
N LEU A 109 4.66 10.29 8.27
CA LEU A 109 4.16 9.01 7.75
C LEU A 109 4.61 8.86 6.29
N GLY A 110 5.42 7.85 5.99
CA GLY A 110 5.94 7.61 4.64
C GLY A 110 4.86 7.49 3.57
N CYS A 111 3.67 7.02 3.92
CA CYS A 111 2.53 6.96 2.99
C CYS A 111 1.93 8.34 2.66
N GLN A 112 2.21 9.39 3.45
CA GLN A 112 1.69 10.74 3.25
C GLN A 112 2.72 11.67 2.60
N VAL A 113 4.00 11.38 2.73
CA VAL A 113 5.07 12.17 2.11
C VAL A 113 5.06 11.96 0.60
N LYS A 114 4.92 13.05 -0.16
CA LYS A 114 4.98 13.02 -1.62
C LYS A 114 6.42 13.18 -2.10
N VAL A 115 6.85 12.31 -2.99
CA VAL A 115 8.15 12.37 -3.64
C VAL A 115 8.06 13.37 -4.80
N LYS A 116 8.52 14.61 -4.59
CA LYS A 116 8.52 15.69 -5.60
C LYS A 116 9.92 16.05 -6.01
N ASP A 117 10.82 16.14 -5.05
CA ASP A 117 12.20 16.55 -5.16
C ASP A 117 13.11 15.52 -4.48
N ASN A 118 14.42 15.80 -4.45
CA ASN A 118 15.33 14.98 -3.68
C ASN A 118 14.91 14.95 -2.20
N LEU A 119 15.04 13.78 -1.60
CA LEU A 119 14.66 13.54 -0.21
C LEU A 119 15.87 13.05 0.58
N LYS A 120 15.99 13.51 1.81
CA LYS A 120 16.89 12.93 2.80
C LYS A 120 16.07 12.35 3.96
N VAL A 121 16.24 11.06 4.19
CA VAL A 121 15.43 10.34 5.17
C VAL A 121 16.27 9.50 6.10
N ARG A 122 15.78 9.35 7.32
CA ARG A 122 16.37 8.44 8.31
C ARG A 122 15.33 7.47 8.84
N MET A 123 15.70 6.21 8.86
CA MET A 123 14.85 5.13 9.35
C MET A 123 15.65 4.12 10.15
N ASP A 124 14.95 3.25 10.88
CA ASP A 124 15.56 2.15 11.60
C ASP A 124 16.28 1.19 10.63
N GLU A 125 17.44 0.71 11.01
CA GLU A 125 18.23 -0.22 10.18
C GLU A 125 17.50 -1.55 9.98
N SER A 126 16.66 -1.95 10.93
CA SER A 126 15.82 -3.13 10.78
C SER A 126 14.88 -3.06 9.58
N ALA A 127 14.39 -1.87 9.24
CA ALA A 127 13.56 -1.65 8.06
C ALA A 127 14.31 -1.90 6.73
N LEU A 128 15.65 -1.77 6.74
CA LEU A 128 16.49 -2.06 5.57
C LEU A 128 16.72 -3.56 5.35
N SER A 129 16.49 -4.38 6.37
CA SER A 129 16.69 -5.84 6.33
C SER A 129 15.41 -6.63 5.99
N VAL A 130 14.26 -5.95 5.89
CA VAL A 130 13.00 -6.61 5.53
C VAL A 130 13.10 -7.15 4.10
N LYS A 131 12.80 -8.43 3.94
CA LYS A 131 12.80 -9.13 2.66
C LYS A 131 11.38 -9.36 2.17
N LYS A 132 11.20 -9.37 0.86
CA LYS A 132 10.01 -9.90 0.21
C LYS A 132 10.32 -11.33 -0.24
N LEU A 133 9.48 -12.27 0.18
CA LEU A 133 9.61 -13.68 -0.15
C LEU A 133 8.43 -14.12 -1.00
N GLU A 134 8.68 -14.95 -2.00
CA GLU A 134 7.64 -15.67 -2.76
C GLU A 134 7.43 -17.02 -2.09
N CYS A 135 6.24 -17.23 -1.53
CA CYS A 135 5.89 -18.39 -0.75
C CYS A 135 4.92 -19.30 -1.52
N GLU A 136 5.04 -20.61 -1.31
CA GLU A 136 4.11 -21.59 -1.84
C GLU A 136 2.86 -21.69 -0.93
N VAL A 137 1.66 -21.61 -1.51
CA VAL A 137 0.42 -21.86 -0.77
C VAL A 137 0.26 -23.37 -0.56
N ILE A 138 0.27 -23.81 0.70
CA ILE A 138 0.08 -25.22 1.07
C ILE A 138 -1.40 -25.54 1.22
N SER A 139 -2.14 -24.68 1.94
CA SER A 139 -3.55 -24.89 2.22
C SER A 139 -4.29 -23.57 2.44
N ASN A 140 -5.60 -23.62 2.22
CA ASN A 140 -6.52 -22.52 2.48
C ASN A 140 -7.88 -23.13 2.89
N GLU A 141 -7.95 -23.64 4.12
CA GLU A 141 -9.04 -24.48 4.61
C GLU A 141 -9.95 -23.71 5.57
N ASN A 142 -11.24 -24.03 5.53
CA ASN A 142 -12.17 -23.43 6.48
C ASN A 142 -11.94 -23.96 7.90
N VAL A 143 -11.73 -23.06 8.83
CA VAL A 143 -11.74 -23.33 10.29
C VAL A 143 -13.04 -22.85 10.96
N ALA A 144 -13.78 -21.98 10.28
CA ALA A 144 -15.13 -21.58 10.62
C ALA A 144 -15.90 -21.18 9.36
N THR A 145 -17.20 -20.93 9.46
CA THR A 145 -18.09 -20.62 8.32
C THR A 145 -17.50 -19.58 7.36
N PHE A 146 -16.91 -18.50 7.87
CA PHE A 146 -16.36 -17.40 7.09
C PHE A 146 -14.87 -17.14 7.36
N ILE A 147 -14.19 -18.08 8.02
CA ILE A 147 -12.77 -17.96 8.35
C ILE A 147 -12.03 -19.14 7.76
N LYS A 148 -10.94 -18.85 7.06
CA LYS A 148 -10.03 -19.86 6.52
C LYS A 148 -8.67 -19.70 7.20
N GLU A 149 -8.03 -20.83 7.50
CA GLU A 149 -6.62 -20.88 7.81
C GLU A 149 -5.86 -20.91 6.48
N PHE A 150 -5.02 -19.91 6.29
CA PHE A 150 -4.19 -19.80 5.10
C PHE A 150 -2.74 -20.13 5.47
N THR A 151 -2.22 -21.23 4.92
CA THR A 151 -0.88 -21.72 5.23
C THR A 151 0.02 -21.60 4.02
N VAL A 152 1.18 -20.96 4.21
CA VAL A 152 2.21 -20.83 3.19
C VAL A 152 3.53 -21.46 3.65
N ARG A 153 4.30 -22.02 2.71
CA ARG A 153 5.66 -22.51 2.93
C ARG A 153 6.65 -21.44 2.50
N LEU A 154 7.64 -21.20 3.34
CA LEU A 154 8.76 -20.33 3.01
C LEU A 154 9.67 -20.99 1.95
N PRO A 155 10.40 -20.20 1.14
CA PRO A 155 11.41 -20.72 0.23
C PRO A 155 12.48 -21.51 0.99
N GLU A 156 13.09 -22.51 0.32
CA GLU A 156 14.12 -23.34 0.92
C GLU A 156 15.30 -22.50 1.44
N GLY A 157 15.68 -22.74 2.69
CA GLY A 157 16.74 -22.00 3.38
C GLY A 157 16.36 -20.65 3.96
N GLU A 158 15.13 -20.17 3.74
CA GLU A 158 14.62 -18.99 4.41
C GLU A 158 13.80 -19.37 5.64
N HIS A 159 13.92 -18.57 6.69
CA HIS A 159 13.06 -18.67 7.86
C HIS A 159 12.77 -17.27 8.42
N ILE A 160 11.72 -17.14 9.16
CA ILE A 160 11.32 -15.90 9.80
C ILE A 160 11.33 -16.10 11.30
N ASP A 161 12.21 -15.35 11.98
CA ASP A 161 12.18 -15.26 13.45
C ASP A 161 11.13 -14.22 13.83
N PHE A 162 10.10 -14.64 14.54
CA PHE A 162 9.03 -13.75 14.97
C PHE A 162 8.57 -14.06 16.38
N LYS A 163 7.91 -13.09 16.99
CA LYS A 163 7.27 -13.23 18.29
C LYS A 163 5.75 -13.30 18.12
N SER A 164 5.09 -13.99 19.03
CA SER A 164 3.63 -14.04 19.05
C SER A 164 3.03 -12.64 19.03
N GLY A 165 2.09 -12.41 18.12
CA GLY A 165 1.45 -11.10 17.89
C GLY A 165 2.09 -10.25 16.79
N GLU A 166 3.22 -10.67 16.24
CA GLU A 166 3.76 -10.02 15.03
C GLU A 166 2.95 -10.39 13.80
N TYR A 167 3.12 -9.62 12.73
CA TYR A 167 2.37 -9.75 11.50
C TYR A 167 3.29 -9.75 10.28
N ILE A 168 2.83 -10.35 9.21
CA ILE A 168 3.43 -10.22 7.89
C ILE A 168 2.58 -9.32 7.00
N GLN A 169 3.19 -8.79 5.94
CA GLN A 169 2.49 -8.06 4.90
C GLN A 169 2.40 -8.93 3.66
N ILE A 170 1.21 -9.05 3.11
CA ILE A 170 0.95 -9.77 1.86
C ILE A 170 0.68 -8.77 0.76
N ASP A 171 1.41 -8.89 -0.34
CA ASP A 171 1.12 -8.20 -1.59
C ASP A 171 -0.06 -8.87 -2.28
N ILE A 172 -1.08 -8.09 -2.57
CA ILE A 172 -2.27 -8.51 -3.29
C ILE A 172 -2.23 -7.83 -4.66
N PRO A 173 -2.03 -8.57 -5.75
CA PRO A 173 -1.99 -8.01 -7.10
C PRO A 173 -3.38 -7.54 -7.57
N GLU A 174 -3.45 -7.00 -8.77
CA GLU A 174 -4.72 -6.87 -9.48
C GLU A 174 -5.28 -8.25 -9.78
N TYR A 175 -6.54 -8.50 -9.43
CA TYR A 175 -7.21 -9.77 -9.70
C TYR A 175 -8.73 -9.63 -9.67
N GLU A 176 -9.41 -10.57 -10.28
CA GLU A 176 -10.85 -10.77 -10.17
C GLU A 176 -11.11 -12.11 -9.49
N ALA A 177 -12.07 -12.16 -8.60
CA ALA A 177 -12.50 -13.38 -7.93
C ALA A 177 -14.03 -13.53 -7.99
N ASP A 178 -14.47 -14.74 -8.28
CA ASP A 178 -15.87 -15.16 -8.13
C ASP A 178 -15.95 -16.05 -6.89
N PHE A 179 -16.84 -15.70 -5.98
CA PHE A 179 -16.97 -16.45 -4.73
C PHE A 179 -17.61 -17.83 -4.94
N SER A 180 -18.24 -18.06 -6.10
CA SER A 180 -18.71 -19.40 -6.50
C SER A 180 -17.56 -20.39 -6.70
N ASP A 181 -16.36 -19.90 -7.07
CA ASP A 181 -15.18 -20.73 -7.33
C ASP A 181 -14.35 -21.01 -6.07
N MET A 182 -14.74 -20.39 -4.95
CA MET A 182 -14.02 -20.60 -3.70
C MET A 182 -14.31 -21.99 -3.11
N GLY A 183 -13.25 -22.76 -2.84
CA GLY A 183 -13.36 -24.00 -2.08
C GLY A 183 -13.90 -23.73 -0.69
N VAL A 184 -15.08 -24.27 -0.38
CA VAL A 184 -15.74 -24.16 0.93
C VAL A 184 -16.03 -25.58 1.43
N ALA A 185 -15.68 -25.86 2.69
CA ALA A 185 -15.98 -27.14 3.31
C ALA A 185 -17.51 -27.38 3.35
N ASP A 186 -17.92 -28.61 3.06
CA ASP A 186 -19.36 -28.97 2.90
C ASP A 186 -20.21 -28.57 4.10
N ILE A 187 -19.68 -28.67 5.30
CA ILE A 187 -20.34 -28.27 6.55
C ILE A 187 -20.76 -26.79 6.58
N TYR A 188 -20.11 -25.93 5.80
CA TYR A 188 -20.37 -24.49 5.78
C TYR A 188 -21.09 -24.00 4.52
N LYS A 189 -21.28 -24.86 3.50
CA LYS A 189 -21.93 -24.47 2.24
C LYS A 189 -23.34 -23.91 2.43
N GLY A 190 -24.13 -24.52 3.29
CA GLY A 190 -25.48 -24.07 3.57
C GLY A 190 -25.55 -22.65 4.13
N ASP A 191 -24.60 -22.25 4.96
CA ASP A 191 -24.51 -20.88 5.45
C ASP A 191 -24.10 -19.91 4.34
N TRP A 192 -23.16 -20.29 3.49
CA TRP A 192 -22.74 -19.47 2.35
C TRP A 192 -23.87 -19.19 1.36
N GLU A 193 -24.69 -20.21 1.07
CA GLU A 193 -25.91 -20.06 0.26
C GLU A 193 -26.93 -19.17 0.95
N LYS A 194 -27.22 -19.42 2.23
CA LYS A 194 -28.17 -18.65 3.03
C LYS A 194 -27.86 -17.15 3.06
N TYR A 195 -26.58 -16.78 3.14
CA TYR A 195 -26.13 -15.39 3.17
C TYR A 195 -25.76 -14.83 1.77
N GLY A 196 -25.98 -15.61 0.70
CA GLY A 196 -25.72 -15.17 -0.68
C GLY A 196 -24.25 -14.92 -0.98
N ILE A 197 -23.32 -15.50 -0.21
CA ILE A 197 -21.88 -15.27 -0.37
C ILE A 197 -21.39 -15.79 -1.72
N THR A 198 -21.90 -16.93 -2.18
CA THR A 198 -21.53 -17.53 -3.46
C THR A 198 -21.88 -16.69 -4.69
N SER A 199 -22.74 -15.68 -4.54
CA SER A 199 -23.09 -14.76 -5.62
C SER A 199 -22.20 -13.52 -5.69
N LEU A 200 -21.28 -13.35 -4.74
CA LEU A 200 -20.40 -12.19 -4.69
C LEU A 200 -19.28 -12.31 -5.72
N LYS A 201 -18.93 -11.16 -6.28
CA LYS A 201 -17.77 -10.99 -7.16
C LYS A 201 -16.91 -9.87 -6.61
N PHE A 202 -15.62 -10.06 -6.68
CA PHE A 202 -14.66 -9.07 -6.22
C PHE A 202 -13.65 -8.75 -7.32
N LYS A 203 -13.33 -7.47 -7.46
CA LYS A 203 -12.31 -7.00 -8.38
C LYS A 203 -11.34 -6.08 -7.65
N ASN A 204 -10.09 -6.49 -7.59
CA ASN A 204 -8.99 -5.64 -7.14
C ASN A 204 -8.35 -4.99 -8.36
N THR A 205 -8.52 -3.67 -8.51
CA THR A 205 -8.04 -2.91 -9.68
C THR A 205 -6.71 -2.19 -9.43
N VAL A 206 -6.18 -2.27 -8.22
CA VAL A 206 -4.92 -1.62 -7.84
C VAL A 206 -4.17 -2.54 -6.88
N PRO A 207 -2.90 -2.87 -7.14
CA PRO A 207 -2.10 -3.64 -6.20
C PRO A 207 -2.16 -3.02 -4.80
N THR A 208 -2.33 -3.85 -3.79
CA THR A 208 -2.48 -3.39 -2.41
C THR A 208 -1.76 -4.31 -1.45
N ILE A 209 -1.35 -3.79 -0.31
CA ILE A 209 -0.71 -4.56 0.76
C ILE A 209 -1.68 -4.68 1.93
N ARG A 210 -1.73 -5.87 2.53
CA ARG A 210 -2.48 -6.12 3.76
C ARG A 210 -1.58 -6.80 4.79
N ALA A 211 -1.74 -6.39 6.04
CA ALA A 211 -1.08 -7.02 7.18
C ALA A 211 -1.99 -8.09 7.77
N TYR A 212 -1.40 -9.25 8.05
CA TYR A 212 -2.04 -10.36 8.73
C TYR A 212 -1.20 -10.80 9.91
N SER A 213 -1.82 -10.89 11.08
CA SER A 213 -1.15 -11.44 12.26
C SER A 213 -0.87 -12.91 12.06
N MET A 214 0.32 -13.34 12.42
CA MET A 214 0.71 -14.75 12.31
C MET A 214 0.00 -15.59 13.38
N ALA A 215 -0.67 -16.65 12.93
CA ALA A 215 -1.27 -17.67 13.77
C ALA A 215 -0.27 -18.82 14.06
N SER A 216 0.82 -18.89 13.32
CA SER A 216 1.89 -19.87 13.55
C SER A 216 2.46 -19.80 14.95
N TYR A 217 2.86 -20.95 15.46
CA TYR A 217 3.74 -21.05 16.62
C TYR A 217 5.18 -20.76 16.19
N PRO A 218 5.95 -19.93 16.92
CA PRO A 218 7.30 -19.52 16.49
C PRO A 218 8.31 -20.66 16.26
N ALA A 219 8.07 -21.86 16.79
CA ALA A 219 8.91 -23.03 16.53
C ALA A 219 8.57 -23.75 15.21
N GLU A 220 7.49 -23.40 14.53
CA GLU A 220 7.18 -23.85 13.16
C GLU A 220 8.01 -23.00 12.19
N LYS A 221 9.21 -23.47 11.82
CA LYS A 221 10.20 -22.64 11.13
C LYS A 221 9.96 -22.43 9.65
N ASP A 222 9.29 -23.38 8.98
CA ASP A 222 9.22 -23.43 7.51
C ASP A 222 7.85 -23.06 6.94
N VAL A 223 6.88 -22.80 7.82
CA VAL A 223 5.50 -22.47 7.45
C VAL A 223 4.96 -21.29 8.22
N ILE A 224 4.17 -20.49 7.55
CA ILE A 224 3.43 -19.39 8.16
C ILE A 224 1.94 -19.66 7.99
N LYS A 225 1.21 -19.60 9.09
CA LYS A 225 -0.25 -19.69 9.16
C LYS A 225 -0.85 -18.34 9.52
N LEU A 226 -1.92 -18.04 8.85
CA LEU A 226 -2.67 -16.79 9.01
C LEU A 226 -4.15 -17.08 9.25
#